data_1c4ef03a97b9996f3b6089bcd19ffa2d
#
_entry.id   1c4ef03a97b9996f3b6089bcd19ffa2d
#
_cell.length_a   1.000
_cell.length_b   1.000
_cell.length_c   1.000
_cell.angle_alpha   90.00
_cell.angle_beta   90.00
_cell.angle_gamma   90.00
#
_symmetry.space_group_name_H-M   'P 1'
#
loop_
_entity.id
_entity.type
_entity.pdbx_description
1 polymer ?
#
loop_
_entity_poly.entity_id
_entity_poly.type
_entity_poly.pdbx_seq_one_letter_code
_entity_poly.pdbx_strand_id
1 'polypeptide(L)'
;MQETIKWTWILILVFSLSCQPSPEMKEVPTDTDTGGVLDLDQAAAERMSEMAYTCITQEYPNKLGQVLGDSSYLASPRELHPIFYGCFDWHSAVHGHWSLVRLLKAYPNLSLGQGIREKFHRHFTPENIEIEVAYFQDRHNRNYERTYGWAWLLKLVQELHTWDDPDAKVWRANLRPLEEMIVQKYLDFLPKLNYPIRVGEHPNTAFGMTFAWDYAAAVGRSDLKALIEQRARDYYMQDVDCPLSWEPGGFDFLSPCLEEADIMHRVLSPEAFSSWFEKFLPSVERMQPATVSDRSDGKLVHLDGLNFSRAWVLYSIASSLPNQASALRQIADAHMAFSLPGLTSHDYAGGHWLASFAIYALDQKNQDLEG
;
A
#
# COMPACT_ATOMS: atom_id res chain seq x y z
N MET A 1 53.42 -64.60 -30.55
CA MET A 1 52.56 -63.43 -30.51
C MET A 1 51.73 -63.52 -29.22
N GLN A 2 52.17 -62.83 -28.18
CA GLN A 2 51.47 -62.78 -26.87
C GLN A 2 50.78 -61.43 -26.77
N GLU A 3 49.51 -61.49 -26.70
CA GLU A 3 48.66 -60.28 -26.37
C GLU A 3 48.60 -60.11 -24.87
N THR A 4 49.07 -58.97 -24.39
CA THR A 4 48.97 -58.57 -22.98
C THR A 4 47.70 -57.79 -22.73
N ILE A 5 46.76 -58.37 -21.92
CA ILE A 5 45.53 -57.75 -21.44
C ILE A 5 45.90 -56.78 -20.32
N LYS A 6 45.68 -55.49 -20.54
CA LYS A 6 45.79 -54.45 -19.52
C LYS A 6 44.46 -54.33 -18.73
N TRP A 7 44.50 -54.63 -17.46
CA TRP A 7 43.40 -54.39 -16.52
C TRP A 7 43.37 -52.93 -16.09
N THR A 8 42.30 -52.20 -16.44
CA THR A 8 42.10 -50.84 -15.96
C THR A 8 41.20 -50.91 -14.71
N TRP A 9 41.78 -50.52 -13.57
CA TRP A 9 41.03 -50.41 -12.32
C TRP A 9 40.15 -49.17 -12.35
N ILE A 10 38.82 -49.36 -12.30
CA ILE A 10 37.85 -48.28 -12.11
C ILE A 10 37.72 -48.04 -10.60
N LEU A 11 38.22 -46.91 -10.14
CA LEU A 11 37.97 -46.42 -8.76
C LEU A 11 36.55 -45.90 -8.68
N ILE A 12 35.66 -46.62 -7.99
CA ILE A 12 34.35 -46.14 -7.65
C ILE A 12 34.47 -45.24 -6.42
N LEU A 13 34.39 -43.93 -6.61
CA LEU A 13 34.24 -42.95 -5.53
C LEU A 13 32.81 -43.02 -4.99
N VAL A 14 32.64 -43.62 -3.81
CA VAL A 14 31.39 -43.57 -3.07
C VAL A 14 31.30 -42.19 -2.40
N PHE A 15 30.47 -41.30 -2.98
CA PHE A 15 30.07 -40.06 -2.30
C PHE A 15 29.09 -40.42 -1.19
N SER A 16 29.52 -40.39 0.05
CA SER A 16 28.64 -40.38 1.21
C SER A 16 27.93 -39.01 1.23
N LEU A 17 26.62 -38.99 0.85
CA LEU A 17 25.75 -37.84 1.14
C LEU A 17 25.62 -37.74 2.67
N SER A 18 26.34 -36.81 3.24
CA SER A 18 26.13 -36.34 4.59
C SER A 18 24.83 -35.49 4.55
N CYS A 19 23.73 -36.00 5.12
CA CYS A 19 22.59 -35.18 5.47
C CYS A 19 23.04 -34.15 6.51
N GLN A 20 23.22 -32.91 6.08
CA GLN A 20 23.29 -31.79 7.02
C GLN A 20 21.90 -31.59 7.63
N PRO A 21 21.76 -31.49 8.94
CA PRO A 21 20.51 -31.10 9.56
C PRO A 21 20.14 -29.70 9.07
N SER A 22 18.85 -29.52 8.73
CA SER A 22 18.27 -28.20 8.43
C SER A 22 18.62 -27.22 9.55
N PRO A 23 18.91 -25.93 9.23
CA PRO A 23 19.18 -24.96 10.28
C PRO A 23 17.98 -24.91 11.22
N GLU A 24 18.22 -25.12 12.50
CA GLU A 24 17.24 -24.92 13.56
C GLU A 24 16.65 -23.52 13.39
N MET A 25 15.33 -23.45 13.21
CA MET A 25 14.60 -22.20 13.32
C MET A 25 14.84 -21.68 14.73
N LYS A 26 15.53 -20.57 14.84
CA LYS A 26 15.63 -19.85 16.10
C LYS A 26 14.20 -19.51 16.52
N GLU A 27 13.80 -20.02 17.68
CA GLU A 27 12.54 -19.61 18.32
C GLU A 27 12.52 -18.09 18.40
N VAL A 28 11.47 -17.50 17.83
CA VAL A 28 11.16 -16.08 18.00
C VAL A 28 10.96 -15.87 19.50
N PRO A 29 11.60 -14.88 20.14
CA PRO A 29 11.39 -14.62 21.55
C PRO A 29 9.89 -14.35 21.80
N THR A 30 9.25 -15.17 22.60
CA THR A 30 7.84 -15.05 23.00
C THR A 30 7.64 -14.11 24.18
N ASP A 31 8.61 -13.25 24.49
CA ASP A 31 8.48 -12.29 25.58
C ASP A 31 8.34 -10.88 24.99
N THR A 32 7.12 -10.57 24.57
CA THR A 32 6.72 -9.20 24.28
C THR A 32 5.41 -8.92 25.01
N ASP A 33 5.50 -8.07 26.01
CA ASP A 33 4.38 -7.23 26.45
C ASP A 33 3.98 -6.33 25.26
N THR A 34 3.29 -6.91 24.27
CA THR A 34 2.85 -6.25 23.05
C THR A 34 1.46 -5.60 23.20
N GLY A 35 0.89 -5.65 24.39
CA GLY A 35 -0.46 -5.14 24.68
C GLY A 35 -0.69 -3.67 24.40
N GLY A 36 0.36 -2.86 24.17
CA GLY A 36 0.26 -1.44 23.85
C GLY A 36 0.76 -1.04 22.44
N VAL A 37 1.28 -1.96 21.65
CA VAL A 37 1.95 -1.65 20.36
C VAL A 37 1.01 -1.81 19.16
N LEU A 38 -0.07 -2.59 19.29
CA LEU A 38 -0.99 -2.91 18.19
C LEU A 38 -2.21 -1.99 18.11
N ASP A 39 -2.28 -0.95 18.93
CA ASP A 39 -3.37 0.01 18.92
C ASP A 39 -2.88 1.40 18.48
N LEU A 40 -3.68 2.06 17.65
CA LEU A 40 -3.45 3.46 17.31
C LEU A 40 -4.00 4.33 18.44
N ASP A 41 -3.21 4.47 19.53
CA ASP A 41 -3.53 5.37 20.64
C ASP A 41 -3.02 6.80 20.42
N GLN A 42 -3.31 7.72 21.34
CA GLN A 42 -2.85 9.12 21.27
C GLN A 42 -1.33 9.23 21.13
N ALA A 43 -0.56 8.40 21.85
CA ALA A 43 0.90 8.47 21.81
C ALA A 43 1.47 7.94 20.49
N ALA A 44 0.88 6.88 19.92
CA ALA A 44 1.21 6.40 18.58
C ALA A 44 0.85 7.44 17.52
N ALA A 45 -0.33 8.07 17.62
CA ALA A 45 -0.77 9.12 16.72
C ALA A 45 0.17 10.34 16.73
N GLU A 46 0.66 10.77 17.90
CA GLU A 46 1.66 11.85 18.02
C GLU A 46 2.95 11.49 17.27
N ARG A 47 3.53 10.31 17.55
CA ARG A 47 4.76 9.87 16.85
C ARG A 47 4.60 9.76 15.34
N MET A 48 3.52 9.14 14.87
CA MET A 48 3.26 8.97 13.44
C MET A 48 2.95 10.30 12.74
N SER A 49 2.28 11.23 13.44
CA SER A 49 2.03 12.58 12.91
C SER A 49 3.33 13.36 12.70
N GLU A 50 4.30 13.24 13.60
CA GLU A 50 5.60 13.92 13.50
C GLU A 50 6.39 13.46 12.26
N MET A 51 6.38 12.14 11.97
CA MET A 51 7.02 11.58 10.80
C MET A 51 6.43 12.16 9.50
N ALA A 52 5.12 12.11 9.34
CA ALA A 52 4.43 12.65 8.16
C ALA A 52 4.56 14.18 8.07
N TYR A 53 4.42 14.90 9.19
CA TYR A 53 4.54 16.35 9.26
C TYR A 53 5.90 16.86 8.80
N THR A 54 6.97 16.15 9.14
CA THR A 54 8.33 16.48 8.72
C THR A 54 8.50 16.21 7.23
N CYS A 55 8.10 15.03 6.75
CA CYS A 55 8.41 14.59 5.39
C CYS A 55 7.63 15.37 4.31
N ILE A 56 6.36 15.77 4.53
CA ILE A 56 5.56 16.44 3.49
C ILE A 56 6.14 17.77 2.99
N THR A 57 7.10 18.34 3.71
CA THR A 57 7.81 19.59 3.33
C THR A 57 9.30 19.39 3.11
N GLN A 58 9.81 18.19 3.22
CA GLN A 58 11.21 17.87 2.92
C GLN A 58 11.37 17.62 1.42
N GLU A 59 11.90 18.62 0.71
CA GLU A 59 12.01 18.59 -0.74
C GLU A 59 13.06 17.59 -1.26
N TYR A 60 14.17 17.41 -0.52
CA TYR A 60 15.28 16.52 -0.91
C TYR A 60 15.69 15.56 0.20
N PRO A 61 16.17 14.32 -0.16
CA PRO A 61 16.27 13.76 -1.52
C PRO A 61 14.91 13.52 -2.15
N ASN A 62 14.82 13.53 -3.51
CA ASN A 62 13.56 13.40 -4.23
C ASN A 62 13.70 12.59 -5.53
N LYS A 63 12.67 11.83 -5.85
CA LYS A 63 12.53 11.04 -7.08
C LYS A 63 11.31 11.51 -7.86
N LEU A 64 11.52 12.41 -8.80
CA LEU A 64 10.43 13.05 -9.57
C LEU A 64 9.64 12.10 -10.47
N GLY A 65 10.26 11.05 -11.02
CA GLY A 65 9.59 10.16 -11.99
C GLY A 65 9.17 10.88 -13.29
N GLN A 66 9.75 12.04 -13.59
CA GLN A 66 9.38 12.93 -14.69
C GLN A 66 9.84 12.42 -16.06
N VAL A 67 9.00 12.59 -17.07
CA VAL A 67 9.39 12.48 -18.49
C VAL A 67 9.69 13.87 -19.05
N LEU A 68 10.91 14.08 -19.54
CA LEU A 68 11.33 15.36 -20.13
C LEU A 68 10.98 15.40 -21.61
N GLY A 69 10.16 16.34 -22.05
CA GLY A 69 9.90 16.62 -23.45
C GLY A 69 11.12 17.29 -24.12
N ASP A 70 11.77 18.19 -23.39
CA ASP A 70 13.04 18.87 -23.72
C ASP A 70 13.63 19.50 -22.44
N SER A 71 14.68 20.30 -22.54
CA SER A 71 15.35 20.91 -21.39
C SER A 71 14.50 21.94 -20.62
N SER A 72 13.43 22.45 -21.19
CA SER A 72 12.53 23.42 -20.52
C SER A 72 11.65 22.75 -19.45
N TYR A 73 11.58 21.40 -19.44
CA TYR A 73 10.87 20.64 -18.42
C TYR A 73 11.65 20.49 -17.10
N LEU A 74 12.92 20.91 -17.08
CA LEU A 74 13.73 20.82 -15.85
C LEU A 74 13.28 21.89 -14.86
N ALA A 75 12.75 21.43 -13.74
CA ALA A 75 12.35 22.27 -12.61
C ALA A 75 12.53 21.50 -11.30
N SER A 76 12.52 22.22 -10.18
CA SER A 76 12.62 21.59 -8.85
C SER A 76 11.33 20.83 -8.49
N PRO A 77 11.40 19.88 -7.55
CA PRO A 77 10.21 19.19 -7.06
C PRO A 77 9.08 20.13 -6.64
N ARG A 78 9.39 21.19 -5.92
CA ARG A 78 8.40 22.17 -5.45
C ARG A 78 7.80 23.02 -6.58
N GLU A 79 8.56 23.33 -7.61
CA GLU A 79 8.03 24.06 -8.78
C GLU A 79 7.07 23.20 -9.58
N LEU A 80 7.36 21.89 -9.71
CA LEU A 80 6.52 20.94 -10.45
C LEU A 80 5.28 20.50 -9.65
N HIS A 81 5.44 20.31 -8.34
CA HIS A 81 4.44 19.75 -7.43
C HIS A 81 4.35 20.57 -6.14
N PRO A 82 3.80 21.80 -6.19
CA PRO A 82 3.82 22.71 -5.03
C PRO A 82 3.05 22.19 -3.82
N ILE A 83 2.19 21.19 -4.00
CA ILE A 83 1.46 20.52 -2.92
C ILE A 83 2.21 19.26 -2.46
N PHE A 84 2.64 18.41 -3.40
CA PHE A 84 3.11 17.06 -3.13
C PHE A 84 4.59 16.88 -3.48
N TYR A 85 5.45 17.86 -3.10
CA TYR A 85 6.88 17.87 -3.41
C TYR A 85 7.75 17.15 -2.38
N GLY A 86 7.22 16.86 -1.19
CA GLY A 86 7.98 16.25 -0.10
C GLY A 86 7.99 14.73 -0.12
N CYS A 87 8.39 14.13 1.00
CA CYS A 87 8.36 12.68 1.24
C CYS A 87 8.98 11.85 0.10
N PHE A 88 10.09 12.31 -0.49
CA PHE A 88 10.86 11.59 -1.51
C PHE A 88 10.21 11.53 -2.90
N ASP A 89 8.89 11.30 -3.01
CA ASP A 89 8.15 11.26 -4.27
C ASP A 89 6.70 11.73 -4.12
N TRP A 90 6.02 11.92 -5.25
CA TRP A 90 4.68 12.49 -5.28
C TRP A 90 3.65 11.66 -4.50
N HIS A 91 3.60 10.34 -4.74
CA HIS A 91 2.61 9.49 -4.07
C HIS A 91 2.86 9.38 -2.57
N SER A 92 4.13 9.33 -2.14
CA SER A 92 4.46 9.32 -0.72
C SER A 92 4.07 10.62 -0.03
N ALA A 93 4.21 11.78 -0.72
CA ALA A 93 3.69 13.04 -0.22
C ALA A 93 2.15 13.00 -0.08
N VAL A 94 1.44 12.43 -1.06
CA VAL A 94 -0.03 12.31 -1.01
C VAL A 94 -0.48 11.49 0.18
N HIS A 95 0.08 10.28 0.39
CA HIS A 95 -0.36 9.48 1.53
C HIS A 95 0.20 9.98 2.87
N GLY A 96 1.28 10.78 2.87
CA GLY A 96 1.68 11.57 4.03
C GLY A 96 0.64 12.62 4.42
N HIS A 97 0.07 13.35 3.45
CA HIS A 97 -1.05 14.26 3.67
C HIS A 97 -2.29 13.52 4.16
N TRP A 98 -2.65 12.38 3.54
CA TRP A 98 -3.74 11.53 4.00
C TRP A 98 -3.57 11.11 5.46
N SER A 99 -2.37 10.66 5.85
CA SER A 99 -2.07 10.26 7.23
C SER A 99 -2.34 11.38 8.22
N LEU A 100 -1.91 12.60 7.91
CA LEU A 100 -2.14 13.76 8.76
C LEU A 100 -3.62 14.14 8.85
N VAL A 101 -4.37 14.07 7.75
CA VAL A 101 -5.83 14.29 7.75
C VAL A 101 -6.52 13.24 8.63
N ARG A 102 -6.16 11.96 8.45
CA ARG A 102 -6.74 10.86 9.23
C ARG A 102 -6.46 11.00 10.73
N LEU A 103 -5.23 11.35 11.08
CA LEU A 103 -4.84 11.53 12.48
C LEU A 103 -5.51 12.75 13.10
N LEU A 104 -5.59 13.91 12.40
CA LEU A 104 -6.30 15.08 12.87
C LEU A 104 -7.80 14.81 13.13
N LYS A 105 -8.42 14.01 12.26
CA LYS A 105 -9.83 13.64 12.39
C LYS A 105 -10.07 12.72 13.59
N ALA A 106 -9.19 11.73 13.80
CA ALA A 106 -9.32 10.77 14.89
C ALA A 106 -8.84 11.33 16.25
N TYR A 107 -7.83 12.21 16.24
CA TYR A 107 -7.16 12.74 17.43
C TYR A 107 -7.15 14.28 17.39
N PRO A 108 -8.26 14.96 17.74
CA PRO A 108 -8.34 16.42 17.64
C PRO A 108 -7.33 17.20 18.51
N ASN A 109 -6.75 16.54 19.50
CA ASN A 109 -5.81 17.12 20.46
C ASN A 109 -4.33 16.82 20.12
N LEU A 110 -3.99 16.48 18.85
CA LEU A 110 -2.61 16.33 18.43
C LEU A 110 -1.81 17.61 18.69
N SER A 111 -0.62 17.46 19.25
CA SER A 111 0.30 18.58 19.55
C SER A 111 0.66 19.37 18.30
N LEU A 112 0.82 18.70 17.15
CA LEU A 112 1.08 19.29 15.84
C LEU A 112 -0.18 19.78 15.11
N GLY A 113 -1.36 19.63 15.68
CA GLY A 113 -2.63 19.88 15.00
C GLY A 113 -2.74 21.25 14.35
N GLN A 114 -2.36 22.33 15.05
CA GLN A 114 -2.33 23.69 14.50
C GLN A 114 -1.31 23.82 13.37
N GLY A 115 -0.10 23.30 13.56
CA GLY A 115 0.96 23.36 12.56
C GLY A 115 0.59 22.59 11.26
N ILE A 116 -0.10 21.46 11.37
CA ILE A 116 -0.62 20.70 10.24
C ILE A 116 -1.63 21.53 9.45
N ARG A 117 -2.61 22.15 10.13
CA ARG A 117 -3.61 23.02 9.49
C ARG A 117 -2.96 24.18 8.75
N GLU A 118 -1.97 24.86 9.36
CA GLU A 118 -1.23 25.93 8.71
C GLU A 118 -0.46 25.49 7.47
N LYS A 119 0.15 24.28 7.49
CA LYS A 119 0.78 23.70 6.29
C LYS A 119 -0.25 23.44 5.19
N PHE A 120 -1.37 22.84 5.52
CA PHE A 120 -2.42 22.52 4.55
C PHE A 120 -3.06 23.74 3.93
N HIS A 121 -3.24 24.82 4.68
CA HIS A 121 -3.70 26.09 4.12
C HIS A 121 -2.71 26.69 3.11
N ARG A 122 -1.40 26.46 3.28
CA ARG A 122 -0.38 26.86 2.30
C ARG A 122 -0.26 25.92 1.10
N HIS A 123 -0.54 24.63 1.29
CA HIS A 123 -0.44 23.62 0.24
C HIS A 123 -1.69 23.61 -0.65
N PHE A 124 -2.87 23.49 -0.07
CA PHE A 124 -4.14 23.35 -0.81
C PHE A 124 -4.72 24.69 -1.24
N THR A 125 -3.93 25.51 -1.94
CA THR A 125 -4.43 26.74 -2.56
C THR A 125 -4.88 26.50 -4.00
N PRO A 126 -5.82 27.30 -4.54
CA PRO A 126 -6.21 27.18 -5.95
C PRO A 126 -5.03 27.25 -6.92
N GLU A 127 -4.08 28.16 -6.68
CA GLU A 127 -2.90 28.36 -7.52
C GLU A 127 -2.00 27.10 -7.56
N ASN A 128 -1.76 26.50 -6.42
CA ASN A 128 -0.97 25.26 -6.34
C ASN A 128 -1.68 24.09 -7.04
N ILE A 129 -3.01 24.00 -6.89
CA ILE A 129 -3.82 22.99 -7.57
C ILE A 129 -3.77 23.14 -9.09
N GLU A 130 -3.80 24.38 -9.61
CA GLU A 130 -3.68 24.63 -11.06
C GLU A 130 -2.35 24.11 -11.62
N ILE A 131 -1.25 24.26 -10.88
CA ILE A 131 0.07 23.72 -11.28
C ILE A 131 0.05 22.18 -11.30
N GLU A 132 -0.47 21.54 -10.25
CA GLU A 132 -0.60 20.07 -10.23
C GLU A 132 -1.47 19.56 -11.39
N VAL A 133 -2.61 20.19 -11.65
CA VAL A 133 -3.51 19.83 -12.77
C VAL A 133 -2.80 19.99 -14.11
N ALA A 134 -2.09 21.10 -14.32
CA ALA A 134 -1.34 21.36 -15.55
C ALA A 134 -0.27 20.27 -15.79
N TYR A 135 0.43 19.82 -14.72
CA TYR A 135 1.39 18.73 -14.82
C TYR A 135 0.75 17.42 -15.32
N PHE A 136 -0.41 17.04 -14.75
CA PHE A 136 -1.14 15.84 -15.18
C PHE A 136 -1.77 15.95 -16.57
N GLN A 137 -1.99 17.17 -17.09
CA GLN A 137 -2.53 17.42 -18.43
C GLN A 137 -1.45 17.32 -19.52
N ASP A 138 -0.17 17.48 -19.16
CA ASP A 138 0.91 17.39 -20.13
C ASP A 138 0.92 16.03 -20.84
N ARG A 139 1.19 16.05 -22.14
CA ARG A 139 1.19 14.86 -22.99
C ARG A 139 2.22 13.81 -22.58
N HIS A 140 3.31 14.20 -21.92
CA HIS A 140 4.36 13.31 -21.45
C HIS A 140 4.02 12.66 -20.10
N ASN A 141 3.05 13.22 -19.36
CA ASN A 141 2.66 12.78 -18.01
C ASN A 141 1.33 12.01 -18.00
N ARG A 142 0.87 11.48 -19.15
CA ARG A 142 -0.43 10.78 -19.25
C ARG A 142 -0.60 9.62 -18.29
N ASN A 143 0.48 8.89 -17.99
CA ASN A 143 0.51 7.73 -17.10
C ASN A 143 1.26 8.00 -15.78
N TYR A 144 1.55 9.27 -15.49
CA TYR A 144 2.19 9.64 -14.24
C TYR A 144 1.36 9.14 -13.04
N GLU A 145 2.03 8.49 -12.10
CA GLU A 145 1.45 7.93 -10.85
C GLU A 145 0.35 6.86 -11.01
N ARG A 146 0.20 6.29 -12.20
CA ARG A 146 -0.84 5.27 -12.51
C ARG A 146 -0.48 3.88 -11.96
N THR A 147 -1.28 3.22 -11.09
CA THR A 147 -2.55 3.72 -10.52
C THR A 147 -2.39 4.09 -9.03
N TYR A 148 -1.24 3.86 -8.44
CA TYR A 148 -0.97 3.94 -7.02
C TYR A 148 -1.16 5.36 -6.45
N GLY A 149 -0.49 6.35 -7.04
CA GLY A 149 -0.63 7.74 -6.61
C GLY A 149 -2.05 8.28 -6.83
N TRP A 150 -2.71 7.86 -7.94
CA TRP A 150 -4.12 8.20 -8.16
C TRP A 150 -5.02 7.66 -7.07
N ALA A 151 -4.80 6.41 -6.64
CA ALA A 151 -5.56 5.76 -5.57
C ALA A 151 -5.40 6.50 -4.25
N TRP A 152 -4.18 6.83 -3.85
CA TRP A 152 -3.92 7.58 -2.63
C TRP A 152 -4.49 9.00 -2.65
N LEU A 153 -4.49 9.69 -3.81
CA LEU A 153 -5.16 10.99 -3.91
C LEU A 153 -6.67 10.87 -3.67
N LEU A 154 -7.32 9.88 -4.28
CA LEU A 154 -8.75 9.66 -4.05
C LEU A 154 -9.04 9.27 -2.59
N LYS A 155 -8.13 8.53 -1.95
CA LYS A 155 -8.22 8.21 -0.51
C LYS A 155 -8.10 9.46 0.36
N LEU A 156 -7.19 10.38 0.06
CA LEU A 156 -7.09 11.68 0.72
C LEU A 156 -8.38 12.49 0.57
N VAL A 157 -8.94 12.56 -0.64
CA VAL A 157 -10.20 13.28 -0.89
C VAL A 157 -11.37 12.63 -0.17
N GLN A 158 -11.46 11.30 -0.13
CA GLN A 158 -12.44 10.56 0.66
C GLN A 158 -12.39 10.94 2.14
N GLU A 159 -11.18 10.98 2.71
CA GLU A 159 -11.00 11.32 4.13
C GLU A 159 -11.47 12.75 4.43
N LEU A 160 -11.11 13.72 3.57
CA LEU A 160 -11.59 15.10 3.68
C LEU A 160 -13.13 15.20 3.50
N HIS A 161 -13.72 14.39 2.61
CA HIS A 161 -15.16 14.38 2.37
C HIS A 161 -15.94 13.91 3.59
N THR A 162 -15.45 12.90 4.28
CA THR A 162 -16.11 12.27 5.43
C THR A 162 -15.81 12.98 6.76
N TRP A 163 -15.06 14.08 6.72
CA TRP A 163 -14.71 14.87 7.90
C TRP A 163 -15.55 16.17 7.98
N ASP A 164 -16.42 16.27 8.98
CA ASP A 164 -17.20 17.50 9.23
C ASP A 164 -16.36 18.54 9.98
N ASP A 165 -15.44 19.16 9.23
CA ASP A 165 -14.49 20.18 9.71
C ASP A 165 -14.48 21.35 8.70
N PRO A 166 -14.47 22.62 9.16
CA PRO A 166 -14.46 23.78 8.26
C PRO A 166 -13.26 23.82 7.33
N ASP A 167 -12.05 23.50 7.82
CA ASP A 167 -10.83 23.52 7.02
C ASP A 167 -10.86 22.37 5.99
N ALA A 168 -11.32 21.18 6.39
CA ALA A 168 -11.43 20.03 5.48
C ALA A 168 -12.37 20.36 4.30
N LYS A 169 -13.45 21.08 4.54
CA LYS A 169 -14.38 21.54 3.47
C LYS A 169 -13.69 22.48 2.48
N VAL A 170 -12.85 23.41 2.98
CA VAL A 170 -12.07 24.34 2.14
C VAL A 170 -11.02 23.58 1.33
N TRP A 171 -10.22 22.73 1.98
CA TRP A 171 -9.18 21.96 1.32
C TRP A 171 -9.74 21.05 0.24
N ARG A 172 -10.85 20.34 0.53
CA ARG A 172 -11.55 19.51 -0.46
C ARG A 172 -12.07 20.32 -1.64
N ALA A 173 -12.69 21.49 -1.37
CA ALA A 173 -13.17 22.36 -2.44
C ALA A 173 -12.04 22.81 -3.39
N ASN A 174 -10.89 23.13 -2.83
CA ASN A 174 -9.70 23.51 -3.61
C ASN A 174 -9.12 22.31 -4.40
N LEU A 175 -9.06 21.09 -3.80
CA LEU A 175 -8.57 19.88 -4.46
C LEU A 175 -9.46 19.39 -5.62
N ARG A 176 -10.71 19.88 -5.72
CA ARG A 176 -11.68 19.38 -6.68
C ARG A 176 -11.21 19.31 -8.14
N PRO A 177 -10.49 20.28 -8.71
CA PRO A 177 -10.01 20.16 -10.10
C PRO A 177 -9.04 18.98 -10.31
N LEU A 178 -8.18 18.69 -9.32
CA LEU A 178 -7.27 17.56 -9.36
C LEU A 178 -8.00 16.23 -9.12
N GLU A 179 -8.98 16.20 -8.20
CA GLU A 179 -9.90 15.08 -7.97
C GLU A 179 -10.59 14.66 -9.27
N GLU A 180 -11.23 15.60 -9.97
CA GLU A 180 -11.95 15.33 -11.23
C GLU A 180 -10.99 14.85 -12.34
N MET A 181 -9.78 15.39 -12.40
CA MET A 181 -8.73 14.96 -13.33
C MET A 181 -8.38 13.47 -13.11
N ILE A 182 -8.17 13.06 -11.86
CA ILE A 182 -7.81 11.67 -11.55
C ILE A 182 -8.98 10.72 -11.80
N VAL A 183 -10.20 11.12 -11.45
CA VAL A 183 -11.40 10.34 -11.79
C VAL A 183 -11.51 10.12 -13.29
N GLN A 184 -11.34 11.19 -14.10
CA GLN A 184 -11.37 11.07 -15.56
C GLN A 184 -10.26 10.13 -16.08
N LYS A 185 -9.06 10.17 -15.49
CA LYS A 185 -7.98 9.24 -15.85
C LYS A 185 -8.35 7.77 -15.59
N TYR A 186 -9.06 7.46 -14.50
CA TYR A 186 -9.60 6.11 -14.27
C TYR A 186 -10.64 5.71 -15.31
N LEU A 187 -11.62 6.60 -15.59
CA LEU A 187 -12.67 6.36 -16.59
C LEU A 187 -12.10 6.14 -18.00
N ASP A 188 -10.99 6.81 -18.32
CA ASP A 188 -10.31 6.67 -19.62
C ASP A 188 -9.41 5.44 -19.71
N PHE A 189 -8.83 5.01 -18.59
CA PHE A 189 -7.81 3.96 -18.55
C PHE A 189 -8.38 2.56 -18.36
N LEU A 190 -9.25 2.35 -17.37
CA LEU A 190 -9.75 1.01 -17.04
C LEU A 190 -10.43 0.30 -18.22
N PRO A 191 -11.22 0.98 -19.10
CA PRO A 191 -11.79 0.32 -20.27
C PRO A 191 -10.76 -0.17 -21.29
N LYS A 192 -9.55 0.41 -21.30
CA LYS A 192 -8.47 0.07 -22.23
C LYS A 192 -7.55 -1.04 -21.71
N LEU A 193 -7.61 -1.33 -20.41
CA LEU A 193 -6.76 -2.33 -19.78
C LEU A 193 -7.36 -3.72 -20.00
N ASN A 194 -6.84 -4.47 -20.95
CA ASN A 194 -7.35 -5.81 -21.28
C ASN A 194 -7.02 -6.84 -20.20
N TYR A 195 -5.89 -6.73 -19.54
CA TYR A 195 -5.41 -7.65 -18.51
C TYR A 195 -5.04 -6.88 -17.25
N PRO A 196 -5.43 -7.34 -16.04
CA PRO A 196 -5.02 -6.68 -14.80
C PRO A 196 -3.53 -6.85 -14.56
N ILE A 197 -2.92 -5.86 -13.93
CA ILE A 197 -1.52 -5.89 -13.51
C ILE A 197 -1.46 -6.48 -12.10
N ARG A 198 -0.86 -7.68 -11.98
CA ARG A 198 -0.82 -8.50 -10.77
C ARG A 198 0.59 -8.51 -10.17
N VAL A 199 1.07 -7.35 -9.74
CA VAL A 199 2.40 -7.19 -9.14
C VAL A 199 2.29 -6.70 -7.70
N GLY A 200 3.29 -6.96 -6.88
CA GLY A 200 3.36 -6.47 -5.50
C GLY A 200 3.84 -5.03 -5.36
N GLU A 201 3.67 -4.20 -6.42
CA GLU A 201 4.20 -2.85 -6.52
C GLU A 201 3.14 -1.85 -7.05
N HIS A 202 3.57 -0.57 -7.20
CA HIS A 202 2.74 0.59 -7.59
C HIS A 202 1.71 0.35 -8.71
N PRO A 203 1.99 -0.38 -9.81
CA PRO A 203 1.00 -0.53 -10.87
C PRO A 203 -0.08 -1.57 -10.59
N ASN A 204 -0.15 -2.16 -9.38
CA ASN A 204 -1.18 -3.16 -9.02
C ASN A 204 -2.59 -2.62 -9.30
N THR A 205 -3.34 -3.35 -10.14
CA THR A 205 -4.66 -2.91 -10.59
C THR A 205 -5.71 -3.04 -9.50
N ALA A 206 -5.67 -4.13 -8.73
CA ALA A 206 -6.65 -4.40 -7.68
C ALA A 206 -6.56 -3.35 -6.57
N PHE A 207 -5.35 -3.06 -6.06
CA PHE A 207 -5.13 -1.97 -5.10
C PHE A 207 -5.67 -0.63 -5.61
N GLY A 208 -5.30 -0.25 -6.87
CA GLY A 208 -5.76 1.00 -7.46
C GLY A 208 -7.29 1.10 -7.55
N MET A 209 -7.97 -0.02 -7.87
CA MET A 209 -9.42 -0.09 -7.93
C MET A 209 -10.07 -0.06 -6.54
N THR A 210 -9.46 -0.67 -5.53
CA THR A 210 -9.99 -0.73 -4.16
C THR A 210 -10.19 0.68 -3.58
N PHE A 211 -9.15 1.49 -3.57
CA PHE A 211 -9.24 2.86 -3.04
C PHE A 211 -10.14 3.76 -3.89
N ALA A 212 -10.12 3.60 -5.21
CA ALA A 212 -11.01 4.34 -6.10
C ALA A 212 -12.48 3.94 -5.92
N TRP A 213 -12.78 2.68 -5.61
CA TRP A 213 -14.14 2.21 -5.28
C TRP A 213 -14.63 2.78 -3.95
N ASP A 214 -13.80 2.73 -2.89
CA ASP A 214 -14.11 3.30 -1.58
C ASP A 214 -14.41 4.80 -1.70
N TYR A 215 -13.57 5.54 -2.43
CA TYR A 215 -13.82 6.94 -2.73
C TYR A 215 -15.15 7.13 -3.47
N ALA A 216 -15.38 6.39 -4.56
CA ALA A 216 -16.56 6.54 -5.38
C ALA A 216 -17.85 6.24 -4.61
N ALA A 217 -17.84 5.25 -3.71
CA ALA A 217 -18.92 4.94 -2.81
C ALA A 217 -19.20 6.09 -1.82
N ALA A 218 -18.15 6.65 -1.21
CA ALA A 218 -18.25 7.70 -0.21
C ALA A 218 -18.78 9.03 -0.77
N VAL A 219 -18.31 9.42 -1.98
CA VAL A 219 -18.68 10.72 -2.59
C VAL A 219 -19.86 10.63 -3.57
N GLY A 220 -20.40 9.44 -3.82
CA GLY A 220 -21.55 9.23 -4.72
C GLY A 220 -21.20 9.23 -6.23
N ARG A 221 -19.95 8.88 -6.62
CA ARG A 221 -19.53 8.76 -8.03
C ARG A 221 -19.95 7.40 -8.59
N SER A 222 -21.23 7.28 -8.92
CA SER A 222 -21.83 6.04 -9.43
C SER A 222 -21.22 5.56 -10.75
N ASP A 223 -20.78 6.48 -11.62
CA ASP A 223 -20.09 6.19 -12.88
C ASP A 223 -18.77 5.43 -12.67
N LEU A 224 -17.90 5.95 -11.80
CA LEU A 224 -16.62 5.32 -11.47
C LEU A 224 -16.84 4.00 -10.71
N LYS A 225 -17.75 3.98 -9.73
CA LYS A 225 -18.08 2.79 -8.95
C LYS A 225 -18.53 1.64 -9.85
N ALA A 226 -19.50 1.90 -10.74
CA ALA A 226 -20.02 0.88 -11.66
C ALA A 226 -18.96 0.35 -12.62
N LEU A 227 -18.09 1.22 -13.14
CA LEU A 227 -16.98 0.81 -14.00
C LEU A 227 -16.01 -0.13 -13.24
N ILE A 228 -15.64 0.23 -12.00
CA ILE A 228 -14.74 -0.60 -11.19
C ILE A 228 -15.38 -1.95 -10.87
N GLU A 229 -16.65 -1.99 -10.47
CA GLU A 229 -17.37 -3.25 -10.19
C GLU A 229 -17.42 -4.17 -11.42
N GLN A 230 -17.68 -3.61 -12.60
CA GLN A 230 -17.64 -4.37 -13.83
C GLN A 230 -16.23 -4.91 -14.10
N ARG A 231 -15.18 -4.06 -14.03
CA ARG A 231 -13.80 -4.48 -14.34
C ARG A 231 -13.25 -5.48 -13.33
N ALA A 232 -13.59 -5.35 -12.05
CA ALA A 232 -13.20 -6.33 -11.03
C ALA A 232 -13.79 -7.72 -11.33
N ARG A 233 -15.07 -7.78 -11.70
CA ARG A 233 -15.70 -9.04 -12.13
C ARG A 233 -15.10 -9.61 -13.41
N ASP A 234 -14.84 -8.77 -14.40
CA ASP A 234 -14.20 -9.17 -15.66
C ASP A 234 -12.81 -9.78 -15.44
N TYR A 235 -12.04 -9.22 -14.48
CA TYR A 235 -10.67 -9.63 -14.25
C TYR A 235 -10.54 -10.83 -13.31
N TYR A 236 -11.32 -10.86 -12.21
CA TYR A 236 -11.01 -11.70 -11.05
C TYR A 236 -12.08 -12.75 -10.72
N MET A 237 -13.27 -12.66 -11.30
CA MET A 237 -14.38 -13.56 -10.94
C MET A 237 -14.09 -15.05 -11.22
N GLN A 238 -13.21 -15.33 -12.19
CA GLN A 238 -12.87 -16.70 -12.60
C GLN A 238 -11.54 -17.19 -11.97
N ASP A 239 -10.88 -16.35 -11.15
CA ASP A 239 -9.60 -16.70 -10.57
C ASP A 239 -9.78 -17.71 -9.44
N VAL A 240 -8.88 -18.70 -9.42
CA VAL A 240 -8.82 -19.79 -8.42
C VAL A 240 -7.37 -20.08 -8.09
N ASP A 241 -7.11 -20.64 -6.91
CA ASP A 241 -5.80 -21.13 -6.47
C ASP A 241 -4.68 -20.09 -6.68
N CYS A 242 -4.89 -18.84 -6.20
CA CYS A 242 -3.86 -17.81 -6.29
C CYS A 242 -2.52 -18.32 -5.73
N PRO A 243 -1.41 -18.17 -6.50
CA PRO A 243 -0.14 -18.80 -6.15
C PRO A 243 0.58 -18.08 -4.99
N LEU A 244 0.00 -18.10 -3.80
CA LEU A 244 0.52 -17.46 -2.58
C LEU A 244 1.95 -17.92 -2.23
N SER A 245 2.36 -19.12 -2.67
CA SER A 245 3.72 -19.63 -2.50
C SER A 245 4.78 -18.89 -3.32
N TRP A 246 4.37 -18.04 -4.27
CA TRP A 246 5.26 -17.17 -5.04
C TRP A 246 5.46 -15.80 -4.38
N GLU A 247 4.65 -15.50 -3.37
CA GLU A 247 4.78 -14.29 -2.57
C GLU A 247 5.60 -14.51 -1.29
N PRO A 248 6.40 -13.53 -0.89
CA PRO A 248 6.63 -12.25 -1.57
C PRO A 248 7.63 -12.35 -2.72
N GLY A 249 7.54 -11.43 -3.69
CA GLY A 249 8.66 -11.04 -4.53
C GLY A 249 9.72 -10.31 -3.71
N GLY A 250 10.91 -10.05 -4.28
CA GLY A 250 12.08 -9.58 -3.53
C GLY A 250 11.91 -8.26 -2.78
N PHE A 251 10.98 -7.38 -3.24
CA PHE A 251 10.69 -6.08 -2.64
C PHE A 251 9.23 -5.67 -2.85
N ASP A 252 8.32 -6.62 -2.81
CA ASP A 252 6.89 -6.33 -2.79
C ASP A 252 6.51 -5.53 -1.55
N PHE A 253 5.55 -4.62 -1.70
CA PHE A 253 4.90 -3.91 -0.59
C PHE A 253 3.38 -4.09 -0.62
N LEU A 254 2.86 -4.79 -1.62
CA LEU A 254 1.49 -5.26 -1.75
C LEU A 254 1.50 -6.77 -2.01
N SER A 255 0.46 -7.48 -1.56
CA SER A 255 0.25 -8.88 -1.90
C SER A 255 -0.71 -8.99 -3.07
N PRO A 256 -0.27 -9.37 -4.29
CA PRO A 256 -1.17 -9.51 -5.43
C PRO A 256 -2.43 -10.33 -5.13
N CYS A 257 -2.28 -11.47 -4.44
CA CYS A 257 -3.42 -12.31 -4.07
C CYS A 257 -4.37 -11.62 -3.09
N LEU A 258 -3.85 -10.94 -2.07
CA LEU A 258 -4.72 -10.27 -1.09
C LEU A 258 -5.37 -9.02 -1.66
N GLU A 259 -4.68 -8.24 -2.52
CA GLU A 259 -5.30 -7.08 -3.16
C GLU A 259 -6.48 -7.47 -4.07
N GLU A 260 -6.41 -8.63 -4.75
CA GLU A 260 -7.56 -9.16 -5.49
C GLU A 260 -8.70 -9.54 -4.55
N ALA A 261 -8.40 -10.16 -3.41
CA ALA A 261 -9.41 -10.49 -2.40
C ALA A 261 -10.07 -9.21 -1.85
N ASP A 262 -9.30 -8.14 -1.64
CA ASP A 262 -9.79 -6.89 -1.07
C ASP A 262 -10.77 -6.16 -1.98
N ILE A 263 -10.50 -6.08 -3.30
CA ILE A 263 -11.47 -5.52 -4.24
C ILE A 263 -12.69 -6.42 -4.42
N MET A 264 -12.51 -7.75 -4.47
CA MET A 264 -13.63 -8.66 -4.64
C MET A 264 -14.56 -8.70 -3.43
N HIS A 265 -14.03 -8.51 -2.22
CA HIS A 265 -14.80 -8.33 -0.99
C HIS A 265 -15.79 -7.15 -1.08
N ARG A 266 -15.39 -6.03 -1.72
CA ARG A 266 -16.24 -4.85 -1.92
C ARG A 266 -17.30 -5.02 -3.01
N VAL A 267 -17.00 -5.84 -4.01
CA VAL A 267 -17.81 -5.98 -5.23
C VAL A 267 -18.85 -7.11 -5.12
N LEU A 268 -18.58 -8.13 -4.32
CA LEU A 268 -19.46 -9.27 -4.14
C LEU A 268 -20.33 -9.12 -2.87
N SER A 269 -21.48 -9.83 -2.82
CA SER A 269 -22.15 -10.00 -1.55
C SER A 269 -21.31 -10.87 -0.61
N PRO A 270 -21.50 -10.80 0.72
CA PRO A 270 -20.72 -11.62 1.66
C PRO A 270 -20.74 -13.13 1.34
N GLU A 271 -21.90 -13.67 0.94
CA GLU A 271 -22.05 -15.09 0.60
C GLU A 271 -21.33 -15.43 -0.72
N ALA A 272 -21.42 -14.56 -1.73
CA ALA A 272 -20.72 -14.75 -2.99
C ALA A 272 -19.20 -14.61 -2.81
N PHE A 273 -18.77 -13.66 -1.96
CA PHE A 273 -17.35 -13.48 -1.62
C PHE A 273 -16.80 -14.71 -0.89
N SER A 274 -17.47 -15.22 0.15
CA SER A 274 -17.03 -16.42 0.88
C SER A 274 -16.84 -17.60 -0.08
N SER A 275 -17.82 -17.85 -0.96
CA SER A 275 -17.77 -18.95 -1.93
C SER A 275 -16.67 -18.79 -2.98
N TRP A 276 -16.34 -17.57 -3.37
CA TRP A 276 -15.25 -17.23 -4.29
C TRP A 276 -13.90 -17.35 -3.58
N PHE A 277 -13.77 -16.78 -2.37
CA PHE A 277 -12.53 -16.74 -1.59
C PHE A 277 -12.01 -18.14 -1.23
N GLU A 278 -12.87 -19.06 -0.86
CA GLU A 278 -12.52 -20.45 -0.57
C GLU A 278 -11.82 -21.15 -1.74
N LYS A 279 -12.16 -20.78 -2.98
CA LYS A 279 -11.53 -21.33 -4.20
C LYS A 279 -10.30 -20.55 -4.60
N PHE A 280 -10.32 -19.24 -4.33
CA PHE A 280 -9.27 -18.32 -4.74
C PHE A 280 -8.03 -18.44 -3.84
N LEU A 281 -8.20 -18.49 -2.53
CA LEU A 281 -7.10 -18.48 -1.57
C LEU A 281 -7.26 -19.55 -0.46
N PRO A 282 -7.28 -20.86 -0.81
CA PRO A 282 -7.59 -21.95 0.11
C PRO A 282 -6.54 -22.17 1.21
N SER A 283 -5.39 -21.51 1.15
CA SER A 283 -4.25 -21.70 2.06
C SER A 283 -3.84 -20.41 2.79
N VAL A 284 -4.73 -19.44 2.92
CA VAL A 284 -4.43 -18.15 3.57
C VAL A 284 -3.94 -18.32 5.01
N GLU A 285 -4.38 -19.34 5.70
CA GLU A 285 -3.98 -19.67 7.08
C GLU A 285 -2.49 -20.00 7.23
N ARG A 286 -1.79 -20.27 6.14
CA ARG A 286 -0.33 -20.56 6.13
C ARG A 286 0.53 -19.30 5.93
N MET A 287 -0.09 -18.15 5.73
CA MET A 287 0.64 -16.91 5.49
C MET A 287 1.44 -16.52 6.74
N GLN A 288 2.72 -16.21 6.52
CA GLN A 288 3.64 -15.75 7.56
C GLN A 288 4.15 -14.35 7.24
N PRO A 289 4.55 -13.57 8.24
CA PRO A 289 5.19 -12.28 8.00
C PRO A 289 6.42 -12.42 7.09
N ALA A 290 6.54 -11.50 6.13
CA ALA A 290 7.72 -11.39 5.30
C ALA A 290 8.91 -10.89 6.14
N THR A 291 10.08 -11.51 5.97
CA THR A 291 11.29 -11.14 6.72
C THR A 291 12.10 -10.11 5.94
N VAL A 292 12.56 -9.06 6.64
CA VAL A 292 13.42 -8.02 6.08
C VAL A 292 14.85 -8.30 6.47
N SER A 293 15.71 -8.62 5.49
CA SER A 293 17.11 -8.96 5.72
C SER A 293 17.98 -7.74 6.00
N ASP A 294 17.66 -6.59 5.40
CA ASP A 294 18.36 -5.32 5.59
C ASP A 294 17.38 -4.15 5.53
N ARG A 295 17.12 -3.53 6.67
CA ARG A 295 16.24 -2.36 6.77
C ARG A 295 16.90 -1.05 6.33
N SER A 296 18.20 -1.03 6.08
CA SER A 296 18.90 0.13 5.52
C SER A 296 18.84 0.17 3.99
N ASP A 297 18.47 -0.93 3.33
CA ASP A 297 18.23 -0.97 1.89
C ASP A 297 16.84 -0.43 1.57
N GLY A 298 16.78 0.66 0.81
CA GLY A 298 15.54 1.36 0.45
C GLY A 298 14.52 0.53 -0.37
N LYS A 299 14.92 -0.67 -0.86
CA LYS A 299 14.04 -1.61 -1.54
C LYS A 299 13.64 -2.79 -0.66
N LEU A 300 14.59 -3.39 0.06
CA LEU A 300 14.28 -4.54 0.92
C LEU A 300 13.36 -4.18 2.07
N VAL A 301 13.38 -2.94 2.55
CA VAL A 301 12.45 -2.41 3.56
C VAL A 301 10.99 -2.38 3.09
N HIS A 302 10.72 -2.48 1.79
CA HIS A 302 9.37 -2.62 1.26
C HIS A 302 8.62 -3.82 1.85
N LEU A 303 9.33 -4.86 2.27
CA LEU A 303 8.72 -6.03 2.90
C LEU A 303 8.10 -5.73 4.29
N ASP A 304 8.54 -4.69 5.01
CA ASP A 304 7.81 -4.18 6.17
C ASP A 304 6.45 -3.56 5.73
N GLY A 305 6.44 -2.82 4.62
CA GLY A 305 5.21 -2.33 4.01
C GLY A 305 4.28 -3.44 3.55
N LEU A 306 4.82 -4.54 3.00
CA LEU A 306 4.04 -5.73 2.66
C LEU A 306 3.33 -6.33 3.88
N ASN A 307 4.00 -6.38 5.02
CA ASN A 307 3.36 -6.88 6.24
C ASN A 307 2.18 -5.98 6.65
N PHE A 308 2.32 -4.67 6.57
CA PHE A 308 1.20 -3.75 6.82
C PHE A 308 0.07 -3.91 5.79
N SER A 309 0.38 -4.04 4.51
CA SER A 309 -0.64 -4.21 3.47
C SER A 309 -1.36 -5.56 3.57
N ARG A 310 -0.67 -6.62 3.90
CA ARG A 310 -1.30 -7.90 4.21
C ARG A 310 -2.25 -7.79 5.40
N ALA A 311 -1.81 -7.10 6.46
CA ALA A 311 -2.63 -6.92 7.66
C ALA A 311 -3.92 -6.14 7.36
N TRP A 312 -3.85 -5.01 6.61
CA TRP A 312 -5.06 -4.24 6.33
C TRP A 312 -6.09 -5.01 5.52
N VAL A 313 -5.64 -5.82 4.53
CA VAL A 313 -6.58 -6.64 3.77
C VAL A 313 -7.19 -7.74 4.64
N LEU A 314 -6.39 -8.41 5.46
CA LEU A 314 -6.88 -9.47 6.33
C LEU A 314 -7.91 -8.96 7.35
N TYR A 315 -7.71 -7.77 7.92
CA TYR A 315 -8.74 -7.11 8.77
C TYR A 315 -9.98 -6.74 7.94
N SER A 316 -9.80 -6.16 6.75
CA SER A 316 -10.89 -5.73 5.87
C SER A 316 -11.83 -6.89 5.51
N ILE A 317 -11.28 -8.05 5.12
CA ILE A 317 -12.08 -9.21 4.68
C ILE A 317 -12.64 -10.05 5.85
N ALA A 318 -12.12 -9.89 7.07
CA ALA A 318 -12.49 -10.70 8.22
C ALA A 318 -13.99 -10.60 8.54
N SER A 319 -14.57 -9.40 8.43
CA SER A 319 -16.00 -9.15 8.66
C SER A 319 -16.92 -9.95 7.71
N SER A 320 -16.46 -10.20 6.47
CA SER A 320 -17.22 -10.97 5.47
C SER A 320 -16.99 -12.49 5.54
N LEU A 321 -16.07 -12.95 6.39
CA LEU A 321 -15.68 -14.35 6.54
C LEU A 321 -15.79 -14.80 8.01
N PRO A 322 -16.98 -14.81 8.63
CA PRO A 322 -17.15 -15.00 10.07
C PRO A 322 -16.54 -16.30 10.59
N ASN A 323 -16.54 -17.38 9.80
CA ASN A 323 -15.96 -18.67 10.17
C ASN A 323 -14.41 -18.64 10.20
N GLN A 324 -13.78 -17.72 9.53
CA GLN A 324 -12.32 -17.55 9.44
C GLN A 324 -11.84 -16.27 10.14
N ALA A 325 -12.72 -15.38 10.57
CA ALA A 325 -12.41 -14.05 11.07
C ALA A 325 -11.34 -14.06 12.17
N SER A 326 -11.46 -14.96 13.17
CA SER A 326 -10.47 -15.06 14.25
C SER A 326 -9.07 -15.44 13.74
N ALA A 327 -8.98 -16.38 12.78
CA ALA A 327 -7.70 -16.78 12.21
C ALA A 327 -7.09 -15.67 11.36
N LEU A 328 -7.90 -14.98 10.55
CA LEU A 328 -7.45 -13.87 9.71
C LEU A 328 -6.91 -12.71 10.56
N ARG A 329 -7.59 -12.35 11.66
CA ARG A 329 -7.13 -11.34 12.61
C ARG A 329 -5.82 -11.72 13.28
N GLN A 330 -5.65 -12.98 13.69
CA GLN A 330 -4.40 -13.46 14.28
C GLN A 330 -3.23 -13.38 13.29
N ILE A 331 -3.45 -13.71 12.03
CA ILE A 331 -2.43 -13.57 10.99
C ILE A 331 -2.10 -12.08 10.78
N ALA A 332 -3.11 -11.22 10.70
CA ALA A 332 -2.92 -9.78 10.57
C ALA A 332 -2.12 -9.19 11.76
N ASP A 333 -2.49 -9.56 12.98
CA ASP A 333 -1.79 -9.15 14.21
C ASP A 333 -0.32 -9.59 14.20
N ALA A 334 -0.02 -10.80 13.71
CA ALA A 334 1.35 -11.29 13.59
C ALA A 334 2.18 -10.46 12.57
N HIS A 335 1.59 -10.07 11.44
CA HIS A 335 2.23 -9.22 10.45
C HIS A 335 2.49 -7.80 11.00
N MET A 336 1.52 -7.22 11.71
CA MET A 336 1.67 -5.94 12.39
C MET A 336 2.76 -5.99 13.45
N ALA A 337 2.73 -6.98 14.34
CA ALA A 337 3.71 -7.14 15.42
C ALA A 337 5.14 -7.29 14.89
N PHE A 338 5.32 -7.93 13.71
CA PHE A 338 6.62 -8.11 13.10
C PHE A 338 7.22 -6.78 12.59
N SER A 339 6.42 -5.91 11.98
CA SER A 339 6.92 -4.73 11.27
C SER A 339 6.79 -3.42 12.04
N LEU A 340 5.86 -3.28 13.01
CA LEU A 340 5.72 -2.05 13.82
C LEU A 340 7.00 -1.59 14.53
N PRO A 341 7.81 -2.49 15.14
CA PRO A 341 9.08 -2.07 15.74
C PRO A 341 10.07 -1.46 14.74
N GLY A 342 9.93 -1.79 13.47
CA GLY A 342 10.75 -1.27 12.39
C GLY A 342 10.46 0.18 12.00
N LEU A 343 9.30 0.76 12.33
CA LEU A 343 8.91 2.11 11.88
C LEU A 343 9.92 3.22 12.18
N THR A 344 10.72 3.08 13.24
CA THR A 344 11.68 4.09 13.69
C THR A 344 13.13 3.80 13.32
N SER A 345 13.40 2.70 12.60
CA SER A 345 14.76 2.18 12.36
C SER A 345 15.26 2.37 10.93
N HIS A 346 14.55 3.11 10.08
CA HIS A 346 14.83 3.19 8.65
C HIS A 346 15.60 4.45 8.24
N ASP A 347 16.39 4.32 7.16
CA ASP A 347 16.82 5.46 6.37
C ASP A 347 15.61 6.20 5.78
N TYR A 348 15.72 7.54 5.60
CA TYR A 348 14.63 8.37 5.11
C TYR A 348 14.05 7.89 3.76
N ALA A 349 14.92 7.52 2.82
CA ALA A 349 14.49 7.09 1.48
C ALA A 349 13.68 5.77 1.50
N GLY A 350 13.90 4.91 2.51
CA GLY A 350 13.19 3.64 2.64
C GLY A 350 11.99 3.68 3.58
N GLY A 351 12.02 4.56 4.60
CA GLY A 351 11.07 4.52 5.73
C GLY A 351 9.99 5.61 5.75
N HIS A 352 10.14 6.68 4.98
CA HIS A 352 9.28 7.87 5.03
C HIS A 352 7.78 7.59 4.80
N TRP A 353 7.43 6.50 4.13
CA TRP A 353 6.07 6.13 3.76
C TRP A 353 5.43 5.04 4.66
N LEU A 354 6.24 4.27 5.40
CA LEU A 354 5.76 3.12 6.18
C LEU A 354 4.73 3.50 7.25
N ALA A 355 4.85 4.69 7.83
CA ALA A 355 3.90 5.18 8.83
C ALA A 355 2.46 5.25 8.27
N SER A 356 2.28 5.66 7.01
CA SER A 356 0.95 5.71 6.39
C SER A 356 0.34 4.32 6.20
N PHE A 357 1.15 3.32 5.88
CA PHE A 357 0.71 1.93 5.78
C PHE A 357 0.30 1.37 7.14
N ALA A 358 1.10 1.63 8.18
CA ALA A 358 0.78 1.23 9.54
C ALA A 358 -0.52 1.90 10.04
N ILE A 359 -0.68 3.20 9.80
CA ILE A 359 -1.92 3.95 10.15
C ILE A 359 -3.12 3.32 9.44
N TYR A 360 -3.01 3.01 8.14
CA TYR A 360 -4.11 2.43 7.39
C TYR A 360 -4.47 1.02 7.90
N ALA A 361 -3.47 0.19 8.21
CA ALA A 361 -3.71 -1.14 8.77
C ALA A 361 -4.38 -1.09 10.16
N LEU A 362 -3.92 -0.19 11.04
CA LEU A 362 -4.54 0.01 12.35
C LEU A 362 -5.97 0.58 12.25
N ASP A 363 -6.22 1.43 11.26
CA ASP A 363 -7.56 1.93 10.97
C ASP A 363 -8.51 0.81 10.53
N GLN A 364 -8.07 -0.08 9.63
CA GLN A 364 -8.85 -1.25 9.22
C GLN A 364 -9.12 -2.20 10.39
N LYS A 365 -8.16 -2.41 11.28
CA LYS A 365 -8.35 -3.18 12.53
C LYS A 365 -9.49 -2.60 13.37
N ASN A 366 -9.47 -1.28 13.58
CA ASN A 366 -10.50 -0.63 14.41
C ASN A 366 -11.89 -0.72 13.77
N GLN A 367 -12.00 -0.53 12.45
CA GLN A 367 -13.27 -0.67 11.72
C GLN A 367 -13.82 -2.10 11.79
N ASP A 368 -12.97 -3.12 11.70
CA ASP A 368 -13.36 -4.52 11.82
C ASP A 368 -13.87 -4.88 13.23
N LEU A 369 -13.36 -4.23 14.28
CA LEU A 369 -13.79 -4.45 15.65
C LEU A 369 -15.10 -3.73 16.02
N GLU A 370 -15.44 -2.67 15.31
CA GLU A 370 -16.66 -1.87 15.50
C GLU A 370 -17.87 -2.40 14.71
N GLY A 371 -17.67 -3.19 13.66
CA GLY A 371 -18.69 -3.78 12.77
C GLY A 371 -19.10 -5.17 13.18
#